data_6a9ad7cf1b6f8e53b81db8e6b6b8e2d5
#
_entry.id   6a9ad7cf1b6f8e53b81db8e6b6b8e2d5
#
_cell.length_a   1.000
_cell.length_b   1.000
_cell.length_c   1.000
_cell.angle_alpha   90.00
_cell.angle_beta   90.00
_cell.angle_gamma   90.00
#
_symmetry.space_group_name_H-M   'P 1'
#
loop_
_entity.id
_entity.type
_entity.pdbx_description
1 polymer ?
#
loop_
_entity_poly.entity_id
_entity_poly.type
_entity_poly.pdbx_seq_one_letter_code
_entity_poly.pdbx_strand_id
1 'polypeptide(L)'
;TAGSTGATPTVFNDNGTDIGYFNAVWRLDDTLVYNSASVTRTGGTAQVATNQASIDKYFVHSYNQQNLLMQTDAVALDYAQAYVASRAETSIRCDAIQLDLYTDNYNLGIIAALDLDYFDPVTITTNQPGGSTLTKTLQVFGVAMSITPNSWKTTLTTLEPIIDGFILDSAIYGLLDSGVLSY
;
A
#
# COMPACT_ATOMS: atom_id res chain seq x y z
N THR A 1 20.22 0.89 -6.00
CA THR A 1 20.05 0.40 -4.62
C THR A 1 18.57 0.27 -4.40
N ALA A 2 18.10 -0.96 -4.22
CA ALA A 2 16.69 -1.19 -3.91
C ALA A 2 16.30 -0.34 -2.72
N GLY A 3 15.16 0.37 -2.82
CA GLY A 3 14.62 1.24 -1.80
C GLY A 3 14.71 0.58 -0.45
N SER A 4 15.29 1.27 0.48
CA SER A 4 15.72 0.73 1.76
C SER A 4 14.50 0.37 2.60
N THR A 5 14.20 -0.91 2.74
CA THR A 5 13.21 -1.43 3.69
C THR A 5 13.57 -1.16 5.16
N GLY A 6 14.58 -0.35 5.43
CA GLY A 6 15.02 0.07 6.76
C GLY A 6 15.26 1.57 6.90
N ALA A 7 15.02 2.36 5.86
CA ALA A 7 15.13 3.81 5.94
C ALA A 7 13.97 4.41 6.75
N THR A 8 14.26 5.44 7.53
CA THR A 8 13.21 6.21 8.20
C THR A 8 12.37 6.94 7.16
N PRO A 9 11.05 6.76 7.12
CA PRO A 9 10.20 7.43 6.16
C PRO A 9 10.23 8.94 6.32
N THR A 10 10.27 9.67 5.21
CA THR A 10 10.02 11.11 5.23
C THR A 10 8.54 11.37 5.50
N VAL A 11 8.24 12.24 6.46
CA VAL A 11 6.87 12.48 6.95
C VAL A 11 6.28 13.74 6.32
N PHE A 12 5.12 13.56 5.68
CA PHE A 12 4.29 14.63 5.14
C PHE A 12 2.98 14.73 5.91
N ASN A 13 2.58 15.96 6.31
CA ASN A 13 1.38 16.17 7.11
C ASN A 13 0.71 17.51 6.72
N ASP A 14 -0.61 17.54 6.74
CA ASP A 14 -1.42 18.72 6.46
C ASP A 14 -1.77 19.55 7.72
N ASN A 15 -1.26 19.16 8.91
CA ASN A 15 -1.51 19.86 10.17
C ASN A 15 -0.48 20.94 10.52
N GLY A 16 0.54 21.14 9.68
CA GLY A 16 1.59 22.14 9.89
C GLY A 16 2.72 21.74 10.85
N THR A 17 2.79 20.49 11.29
CA THR A 17 3.86 20.01 12.18
C THR A 17 5.07 19.43 11.46
N ASP A 18 4.86 18.89 10.26
CA ASP A 18 5.86 18.26 9.41
C ASP A 18 5.92 18.96 8.06
N ILE A 19 6.41 18.27 7.02
CA ILE A 19 6.44 18.84 5.66
C ILE A 19 5.02 18.94 5.14
N GLY A 20 4.54 20.16 4.93
CA GLY A 20 3.22 20.43 4.38
C GLY A 20 3.11 20.02 2.92
N TYR A 21 1.94 19.57 2.52
CA TYR A 21 1.63 19.22 1.13
C TYR A 21 0.25 19.78 0.73
N PHE A 22 -0.02 19.79 -0.56
CA PHE A 22 -1.33 20.14 -1.12
C PHE A 22 -1.69 19.21 -2.28
N ASN A 23 -2.91 19.32 -2.79
CA ASN A 23 -3.40 18.50 -3.91
C ASN A 23 -3.13 16.98 -3.75
N ALA A 24 -3.35 16.45 -2.56
CA ALA A 24 -3.25 15.02 -2.34
C ALA A 24 -4.36 14.27 -3.10
N VAL A 25 -3.96 13.27 -3.88
CA VAL A 25 -4.89 12.44 -4.66
C VAL A 25 -5.13 11.14 -3.90
N TRP A 26 -6.13 11.16 -3.04
CA TRP A 26 -6.57 9.97 -2.32
C TRP A 26 -7.58 9.18 -3.14
N ARG A 27 -7.42 7.87 -3.20
CA ARG A 27 -8.34 6.95 -3.88
C ARG A 27 -8.68 5.78 -2.98
N LEU A 28 -9.95 5.42 -2.98
CA LEU A 28 -10.43 4.15 -2.45
C LEU A 28 -10.46 3.16 -3.63
N ASP A 29 -9.68 2.09 -3.53
CA ASP A 29 -9.61 1.07 -4.56
C ASP A 29 -10.28 -0.21 -4.07
N ASP A 30 -11.40 -0.57 -4.69
CA ASP A 30 -12.14 -1.79 -4.46
C ASP A 30 -11.93 -2.85 -5.54
N THR A 31 -11.18 -2.52 -6.60
CA THR A 31 -10.95 -3.43 -7.74
C THR A 31 -10.17 -4.68 -7.36
N LEU A 32 -9.39 -4.63 -6.28
CA LEU A 32 -8.59 -5.72 -5.76
C LEU A 32 -9.23 -6.41 -4.53
N VAL A 33 -10.45 -6.02 -4.17
CA VAL A 33 -11.18 -6.72 -3.12
C VAL A 33 -11.64 -8.08 -3.63
N TYR A 34 -11.27 -9.12 -2.90
CA TYR A 34 -11.76 -10.47 -3.11
C TYR A 34 -12.16 -11.07 -1.75
N ASN A 35 -13.45 -11.24 -1.55
CA ASN A 35 -14.01 -11.70 -0.28
C ASN A 35 -14.65 -13.09 -0.37
N SER A 36 -14.60 -13.71 -1.53
CA SER A 36 -14.98 -15.10 -1.78
C SER A 36 -13.97 -15.74 -2.73
N ALA A 37 -13.30 -16.79 -2.31
CA ALA A 37 -12.35 -17.52 -3.13
C ALA A 37 -12.75 -18.98 -3.26
N SER A 38 -12.80 -19.50 -4.49
CA SER A 38 -13.01 -20.91 -4.81
C SER A 38 -11.77 -21.45 -5.49
N VAL A 39 -11.12 -22.40 -4.86
CA VAL A 39 -9.86 -22.97 -5.31
C VAL A 39 -9.99 -24.48 -5.46
N THR A 40 -9.57 -25.01 -6.61
CA THR A 40 -9.63 -26.45 -6.91
C THR A 40 -8.26 -26.93 -7.37
N ARG A 41 -7.71 -27.95 -6.69
CA ARG A 41 -6.52 -28.63 -7.16
C ARG A 41 -6.85 -29.63 -8.27
N THR A 42 -5.85 -30.03 -9.03
CA THR A 42 -5.98 -31.10 -10.03
C THR A 42 -6.42 -32.40 -9.38
N GLY A 43 -7.58 -32.92 -9.80
CA GLY A 43 -8.16 -34.16 -9.26
C GLY A 43 -8.74 -34.04 -7.84
N GLY A 44 -8.93 -32.83 -7.33
CA GLY A 44 -9.54 -32.54 -6.04
C GLY A 44 -10.95 -31.96 -6.12
N THR A 45 -11.49 -31.60 -4.97
CA THR A 45 -12.78 -30.92 -4.83
C THR A 45 -12.59 -29.41 -4.63
N ALA A 46 -13.56 -28.60 -5.07
CA ALA A 46 -13.52 -27.17 -4.88
C ALA A 46 -13.55 -26.81 -3.38
N GLN A 47 -12.59 -26.03 -2.95
CA GLN A 47 -12.49 -25.49 -1.62
C GLN A 47 -12.89 -24.02 -1.65
N VAL A 48 -13.80 -23.61 -0.76
CA VAL A 48 -14.36 -22.25 -0.75
C VAL A 48 -14.06 -21.58 0.58
N ALA A 49 -13.54 -20.38 0.52
CA ALA A 49 -13.36 -19.49 1.66
C ALA A 49 -14.10 -18.18 1.43
N THR A 50 -14.73 -17.63 2.46
CA THR A 50 -15.49 -16.38 2.40
C THR A 50 -15.23 -15.52 3.62
N ASN A 51 -15.25 -14.19 3.43
CA ASN A 51 -15.28 -13.22 4.53
C ASN A 51 -16.64 -12.51 4.52
N GLN A 52 -17.53 -12.92 5.41
CA GLN A 52 -18.90 -12.42 5.45
C GLN A 52 -18.97 -10.93 5.78
N ALA A 53 -18.12 -10.44 6.69
CA ALA A 53 -18.09 -9.02 7.05
C ALA A 53 -17.71 -8.12 5.85
N SER A 54 -16.79 -8.58 5.01
CA SER A 54 -16.44 -7.91 3.76
C SER A 54 -17.55 -8.00 2.72
N ILE A 55 -18.22 -9.15 2.60
CA ILE A 55 -19.36 -9.33 1.69
C ILE A 55 -20.51 -8.38 2.04
N ASP A 56 -20.82 -8.22 3.31
CA ASP A 56 -21.88 -7.33 3.79
C ASP A 56 -21.56 -5.84 3.50
N LYS A 57 -20.27 -5.50 3.40
CA LYS A 57 -19.80 -4.13 3.17
C LYS A 57 -19.59 -3.80 1.68
N TYR A 58 -19.04 -4.73 0.91
CA TYR A 58 -18.58 -4.50 -0.47
C TYR A 58 -19.29 -5.38 -1.51
N PHE A 59 -20.29 -6.17 -1.13
CA PHE A 59 -20.89 -7.23 -1.93
C PHE A 59 -19.90 -8.36 -2.26
N VAL A 60 -20.36 -9.35 -3.02
CA VAL A 60 -19.53 -10.52 -3.35
C VAL A 60 -18.55 -10.21 -4.47
N HIS A 61 -17.27 -10.27 -4.16
CA HIS A 61 -16.18 -10.24 -5.11
C HIS A 61 -15.50 -11.61 -5.14
N SER A 62 -15.72 -12.37 -6.23
CA SER A 62 -15.30 -13.76 -6.31
C SER A 62 -13.97 -13.93 -7.05
N TYR A 63 -13.09 -14.74 -6.48
CA TYR A 63 -11.89 -15.26 -7.10
C TYR A 63 -12.05 -16.76 -7.34
N ASN A 64 -11.82 -17.23 -8.58
CA ASN A 64 -11.92 -18.63 -8.92
C ASN A 64 -10.64 -19.12 -9.58
N GLN A 65 -10.03 -20.14 -9.02
CA GLN A 65 -8.84 -20.77 -9.57
C GLN A 65 -9.03 -22.29 -9.61
N GLN A 66 -8.71 -22.89 -10.75
CA GLN A 66 -8.87 -24.32 -10.97
C GLN A 66 -7.57 -24.96 -11.45
N ASN A 67 -7.49 -26.28 -11.28
CA ASN A 67 -6.37 -27.10 -11.75
C ASN A 67 -5.00 -26.70 -11.15
N LEU A 68 -4.98 -26.25 -9.90
CA LEU A 68 -3.73 -25.95 -9.23
C LEU A 68 -2.96 -27.24 -8.84
N LEU A 69 -1.64 -27.18 -8.94
CA LEU A 69 -0.74 -28.26 -8.55
C LEU A 69 -0.51 -28.20 -7.03
N MET A 70 -1.49 -28.65 -6.26
CA MET A 70 -1.45 -28.73 -4.81
C MET A 70 -1.56 -30.18 -4.34
N GLN A 71 -0.94 -30.51 -3.21
CA GLN A 71 -0.88 -31.88 -2.71
C GLN A 71 -2.23 -32.37 -2.18
N THR A 72 -2.95 -31.52 -1.44
CA THR A 72 -4.21 -31.89 -0.76
C THR A 72 -5.27 -30.80 -0.91
N ASP A 73 -6.53 -31.18 -0.68
CA ASP A 73 -7.63 -30.22 -0.65
C ASP A 73 -7.50 -29.27 0.57
N ALA A 74 -6.86 -29.70 1.65
CA ALA A 74 -6.57 -28.83 2.79
C ALA A 74 -5.64 -27.67 2.41
N VAL A 75 -4.57 -27.93 1.66
CA VAL A 75 -3.66 -26.87 1.15
C VAL A 75 -4.41 -25.91 0.22
N ALA A 76 -5.36 -26.42 -0.58
CA ALA A 76 -6.19 -25.54 -1.42
C ALA A 76 -7.13 -24.65 -0.59
N LEU A 77 -7.66 -25.17 0.52
CA LEU A 77 -8.46 -24.39 1.46
C LEU A 77 -7.63 -23.33 2.18
N ASP A 78 -6.44 -23.69 2.67
CA ASP A 78 -5.52 -22.75 3.33
C ASP A 78 -5.14 -21.59 2.40
N TYR A 79 -4.85 -21.90 1.12
CA TYR A 79 -4.59 -20.88 0.11
C TYR A 79 -5.82 -19.96 -0.11
N ALA A 80 -7.02 -20.52 -0.24
CA ALA A 80 -8.24 -19.74 -0.41
C ALA A 80 -8.49 -18.81 0.78
N GLN A 81 -8.27 -19.30 2.03
CA GLN A 81 -8.42 -18.52 3.25
C GLN A 81 -7.39 -17.38 3.32
N ALA A 82 -6.12 -17.67 3.04
CA ALA A 82 -5.06 -16.66 3.02
C ALA A 82 -5.33 -15.58 1.95
N TYR A 83 -5.78 -15.99 0.76
CA TYR A 83 -6.13 -15.09 -0.32
C TYR A 83 -7.27 -14.13 0.06
N VAL A 84 -8.34 -14.66 0.64
CA VAL A 84 -9.47 -13.84 1.13
C VAL A 84 -9.03 -12.95 2.29
N ALA A 85 -8.26 -13.45 3.25
CA ALA A 85 -7.81 -12.68 4.40
C ALA A 85 -6.97 -11.46 4.00
N SER A 86 -6.11 -11.61 2.97
CA SER A 86 -5.25 -10.53 2.49
C SER A 86 -5.97 -9.49 1.62
N ARG A 87 -7.17 -9.80 1.07
CA ARG A 87 -7.85 -8.98 0.07
C ARG A 87 -9.31 -8.66 0.41
N ALA A 88 -9.75 -8.95 1.62
CA ALA A 88 -11.13 -8.72 2.05
C ALA A 88 -11.49 -7.24 2.25
N GLU A 89 -10.53 -6.37 2.43
CA GLU A 89 -10.73 -4.95 2.68
C GLU A 89 -10.19 -4.08 1.54
N THR A 90 -10.87 -2.96 1.30
CA THR A 90 -10.37 -1.94 0.38
C THR A 90 -9.12 -1.29 0.93
N SER A 91 -8.16 -0.98 0.06
CA SER A 91 -7.04 -0.13 0.44
C SER A 91 -7.32 1.32 0.02
N ILE A 92 -7.07 2.24 0.94
CA ILE A 92 -7.01 3.67 0.61
C ILE A 92 -5.59 3.94 0.14
N ARG A 93 -5.45 4.44 -1.09
CA ARG A 93 -4.18 4.83 -1.68
C ARG A 93 -4.05 6.33 -1.74
N CYS A 94 -2.84 6.83 -1.64
CA CYS A 94 -2.50 8.17 -2.07
C CYS A 94 -1.64 8.03 -3.33
N ASP A 95 -2.17 8.45 -4.47
CA ASP A 95 -1.46 8.30 -5.74
C ASP A 95 -0.42 9.40 -5.95
N ALA A 96 -0.67 10.58 -5.43
CA ALA A 96 0.26 11.70 -5.53
C ALA A 96 -0.01 12.77 -4.46
N ILE A 97 1.05 13.48 -4.10
CA ILE A 97 1.00 14.74 -3.35
C ILE A 97 1.81 15.80 -4.07
N GLN A 98 1.49 17.07 -3.83
CA GLN A 98 2.26 18.20 -4.33
C GLN A 98 2.84 19.02 -3.18
N LEU A 99 4.09 19.44 -3.34
CA LEU A 99 4.79 20.34 -2.44
C LEU A 99 4.94 21.70 -3.10
N ASP A 100 4.63 22.78 -2.38
CA ASP A 100 4.99 24.14 -2.76
C ASP A 100 6.26 24.51 -1.99
N LEU A 101 7.38 24.59 -2.70
CA LEU A 101 8.70 24.81 -2.11
C LEU A 101 9.07 26.30 -2.06
N TYR A 102 8.22 27.16 -2.59
CA TYR A 102 8.47 28.59 -2.61
C TYR A 102 7.94 29.34 -1.37
N THR A 103 6.97 28.73 -0.67
CA THR A 103 6.29 29.34 0.47
C THR A 103 6.64 28.65 1.81
N ASP A 104 5.81 27.73 2.25
CA ASP A 104 5.83 27.21 3.64
C ASP A 104 6.83 26.08 3.85
N ASN A 105 7.28 25.39 2.80
CA ASN A 105 8.18 24.25 2.87
C ASN A 105 9.64 24.60 2.55
N TYR A 106 10.02 25.81 2.83
CA TYR A 106 11.27 26.42 2.41
C TYR A 106 12.55 25.63 2.80
N ASN A 107 12.59 24.98 3.94
CA ASN A 107 13.77 24.21 4.37
C ASN A 107 13.60 22.69 4.18
N LEU A 108 12.71 22.09 4.96
CA LEU A 108 12.54 20.65 5.01
C LEU A 108 11.93 20.10 3.71
N GLY A 109 11.02 20.85 3.11
CA GLY A 109 10.39 20.48 1.85
C GLY A 109 11.37 20.46 0.67
N ILE A 110 12.29 21.43 0.59
CA ILE A 110 13.34 21.48 -0.43
C ILE A 110 14.30 20.28 -0.27
N ILE A 111 14.75 20.03 0.97
CA ILE A 111 15.60 18.87 1.25
C ILE A 111 14.91 17.58 0.82
N ALA A 112 13.67 17.38 1.23
CA ALA A 112 12.90 16.20 0.86
C ALA A 112 12.71 16.07 -0.67
N ALA A 113 12.41 17.18 -1.36
CA ALA A 113 12.21 17.19 -2.80
C ALA A 113 13.48 16.85 -3.60
N LEU A 114 14.66 17.16 -3.07
CA LEU A 114 15.95 16.91 -3.72
C LEU A 114 16.59 15.59 -3.31
N ASP A 115 16.27 15.07 -2.13
CA ASP A 115 16.88 13.86 -1.55
C ASP A 115 16.06 12.60 -1.84
N LEU A 116 14.73 12.76 -1.99
CA LEU A 116 13.85 11.61 -2.27
C LEU A 116 14.09 11.06 -3.68
N ASP A 117 14.35 9.76 -3.73
CA ASP A 117 14.54 8.99 -4.96
C ASP A 117 13.47 7.88 -5.07
N TYR A 118 13.51 7.14 -6.18
CA TYR A 118 12.60 6.01 -6.41
C TYR A 118 12.71 4.97 -5.29
N PHE A 119 11.54 4.52 -4.85
CA PHE A 119 11.36 3.53 -3.78
C PHE A 119 11.72 3.99 -2.37
N ASP A 120 12.04 5.26 -2.17
CA ASP A 120 12.21 5.78 -0.83
C ASP A 120 10.89 5.79 -0.06
N PRO A 121 10.89 5.39 1.21
CA PRO A 121 9.68 5.34 2.02
C PRO A 121 9.23 6.74 2.42
N VAL A 122 7.94 7.00 2.29
CA VAL A 122 7.28 8.24 2.71
C VAL A 122 6.04 7.92 3.52
N THR A 123 5.77 8.70 4.54
CA THR A 123 4.54 8.62 5.33
C THR A 123 3.70 9.86 5.07
N ILE A 124 2.48 9.66 4.59
CA ILE A 124 1.55 10.74 4.27
C ILE A 124 0.39 10.67 5.27
N THR A 125 0.20 11.77 6.00
CA THR A 125 -0.86 11.90 7.00
C THR A 125 -1.81 13.01 6.59
N THR A 126 -3.11 12.72 6.58
CA THR A 126 -4.16 13.72 6.35
C THR A 126 -5.12 13.76 7.54
N ASN A 127 -5.49 14.98 7.93
CA ASN A 127 -6.40 15.25 9.03
C ASN A 127 -7.75 15.66 8.46
N GLN A 128 -8.71 14.75 8.51
CA GLN A 128 -10.05 15.00 7.97
C GLN A 128 -10.86 15.89 8.92
N PRO A 129 -11.58 16.92 8.43
CA PRO A 129 -12.44 17.73 9.27
C PRO A 129 -13.49 16.87 10.00
N GLY A 130 -13.43 16.83 11.34
CA GLY A 130 -14.36 16.07 12.18
C GLY A 130 -14.17 14.55 12.15
N GLY A 131 -13.08 14.07 11.51
CA GLY A 131 -12.80 12.66 11.34
C GLY A 131 -11.51 12.19 12.01
N SER A 132 -11.19 10.94 11.79
CA SER A 132 -9.92 10.33 12.21
C SER A 132 -8.80 10.73 11.26
N THR A 133 -7.60 10.80 11.79
CA THR A 133 -6.39 10.97 11.00
C THR A 133 -6.15 9.72 10.14
N LEU A 134 -5.90 9.91 8.86
CA LEU A 134 -5.52 8.86 7.93
C LEU A 134 -4.01 8.96 7.68
N THR A 135 -3.29 7.91 8.00
CA THR A 135 -1.84 7.80 7.78
C THR A 135 -1.53 6.60 6.90
N LYS A 136 -0.72 6.81 5.87
CA LYS A 136 -0.25 5.75 4.97
C LYS A 136 1.26 5.86 4.78
N THR A 137 1.94 4.73 4.88
CA THR A 137 3.35 4.59 4.48
C THR A 137 3.42 4.01 3.08
N LEU A 138 4.06 4.74 2.19
CA LEU A 138 4.11 4.49 0.76
C LEU A 138 5.55 4.58 0.28
N GLN A 139 5.78 4.28 -0.98
CA GLN A 139 7.08 4.47 -1.64
C GLN A 139 6.95 5.49 -2.77
N VAL A 140 7.99 6.29 -2.96
CA VAL A 140 8.07 7.22 -4.09
C VAL A 140 8.25 6.43 -5.38
N PHE A 141 7.36 6.67 -6.35
CA PHE A 141 7.42 6.06 -7.67
C PHE A 141 7.78 7.05 -8.77
N GLY A 142 7.66 8.33 -8.48
CA GLY A 142 8.03 9.38 -9.42
C GLY A 142 8.16 10.74 -8.75
N VAL A 143 9.10 11.53 -9.24
CA VAL A 143 9.33 12.91 -8.82
C VAL A 143 9.26 13.79 -10.06
N ALA A 144 8.34 14.73 -10.08
CA ALA A 144 8.20 15.71 -11.15
C ALA A 144 8.31 17.12 -10.59
N MET A 145 9.20 17.93 -11.13
CA MET A 145 9.42 19.31 -10.69
C MET A 145 8.99 20.31 -11.76
N SER A 146 8.29 21.35 -11.33
CA SER A 146 7.94 22.51 -12.14
C SER A 146 8.55 23.75 -11.48
N ILE A 147 9.54 24.33 -12.13
CA ILE A 147 10.31 25.46 -11.59
C ILE A 147 10.12 26.66 -12.52
N THR A 148 9.65 27.76 -11.97
CA THR A 148 9.55 29.06 -12.64
C THR A 148 10.18 30.13 -11.73
N PRO A 149 10.45 31.36 -12.23
CA PRO A 149 11.05 32.37 -11.38
C PRO A 149 10.32 32.69 -10.08
N ASN A 150 8.99 32.44 -10.02
CA ASN A 150 8.14 32.77 -8.88
C ASN A 150 7.41 31.53 -8.30
N SER A 151 7.78 30.32 -8.70
CA SER A 151 7.12 29.10 -8.23
C SER A 151 8.01 27.91 -8.37
N TRP A 152 8.11 27.11 -7.32
CA TRP A 152 8.75 25.81 -7.36
C TRP A 152 7.80 24.78 -6.75
N LYS A 153 7.26 23.92 -7.60
CA LYS A 153 6.34 22.85 -7.21
C LYS A 153 6.92 21.50 -7.54
N THR A 154 6.83 20.60 -6.59
CA THR A 154 7.24 19.20 -6.78
C THR A 154 6.04 18.30 -6.58
N THR A 155 5.80 17.41 -7.52
CA THR A 155 4.80 16.36 -7.44
C THR A 155 5.49 15.04 -7.15
N LEU A 156 5.15 14.42 -6.05
CA LEU A 156 5.57 13.07 -5.69
C LEU A 156 4.45 12.10 -6.05
N THR A 157 4.72 11.19 -6.97
CA THR A 157 3.83 10.06 -7.25
C THR A 157 4.20 8.93 -6.32
N THR A 158 3.22 8.34 -5.67
CA THR A 158 3.45 7.32 -4.65
C THR A 158 2.74 6.02 -4.97
N LEU A 159 3.28 4.91 -4.49
CA LEU A 159 2.74 3.58 -4.64
C LEU A 159 2.79 2.85 -3.30
N GLU A 160 1.86 1.95 -3.05
CA GLU A 160 1.96 1.05 -1.91
C GLU A 160 3.19 0.15 -2.05
N PRO A 161 3.98 -0.03 -0.98
CA PRO A 161 5.15 -0.90 -1.05
C PRO A 161 4.70 -2.32 -1.40
N ILE A 162 5.36 -2.92 -2.38
CA ILE A 162 5.16 -4.33 -2.72
C ILE A 162 5.87 -5.14 -1.65
N ILE A 163 5.16 -5.42 -0.55
CA ILE A 163 5.68 -6.24 0.55
C ILE A 163 4.85 -7.52 0.59
N ASP A 164 5.04 -8.38 -0.40
CA ASP A 164 4.50 -9.74 -0.40
C ASP A 164 5.58 -10.79 -0.09
N GLY A 165 6.58 -10.46 0.71
CA GLY A 165 7.69 -11.35 0.89
C GLY A 165 8.25 -11.42 2.32
N PHE A 166 8.96 -12.50 2.56
CA PHE A 166 9.77 -12.67 3.76
C PHE A 166 10.98 -11.71 3.71
N ILE A 167 11.04 -10.78 4.66
CA ILE A 167 12.17 -9.86 4.82
C ILE A 167 12.96 -10.30 6.03
N LEU A 168 14.19 -10.77 5.80
CA LEU A 168 15.09 -11.20 6.87
C LEU A 168 15.31 -10.07 7.88
N ASP A 169 15.28 -10.40 9.17
CA ASP A 169 15.41 -9.46 10.29
C ASP A 169 14.29 -8.41 10.44
N SER A 170 13.20 -8.51 9.70
CA SER A 170 12.02 -7.68 9.95
C SER A 170 11.21 -8.24 11.12
N ALA A 171 10.85 -7.39 12.08
CA ALA A 171 10.00 -7.76 13.21
C ALA A 171 8.56 -8.14 12.80
N ILE A 172 8.15 -7.78 11.58
CA ILE A 172 6.80 -8.01 11.06
C ILE A 172 6.81 -9.09 9.97
N TYR A 173 7.73 -8.99 9.01
CA TYR A 173 7.79 -9.83 7.81
C TYR A 173 8.90 -10.88 7.84
N GLY A 174 9.74 -10.89 8.86
CA GLY A 174 10.90 -11.77 9.00
C GLY A 174 10.77 -12.86 10.04
N LEU A 175 9.60 -13.10 10.60
CA LEU A 175 9.37 -14.17 11.57
C LEU A 175 9.18 -15.50 10.85
N LEU A 176 10.01 -16.49 11.18
CA LEU A 176 10.12 -17.76 10.47
C LEU A 176 8.80 -18.57 10.42
N ASP A 177 7.95 -18.45 11.41
CA ASP A 177 6.66 -19.16 11.48
C ASP A 177 5.43 -18.29 11.09
N SER A 178 5.66 -17.03 10.71
CA SER A 178 4.60 -16.07 10.41
C SER A 178 4.82 -15.32 9.10
N GLY A 179 6.02 -15.38 8.53
CA GLY A 179 6.35 -14.75 7.27
C GLY A 179 6.08 -15.66 6.08
N VAL A 180 5.61 -15.09 4.98
CA VAL A 180 5.42 -15.80 3.71
C VAL A 180 6.64 -15.61 2.83
N LEU A 181 7.21 -16.72 2.35
CA LEU A 181 8.23 -16.68 1.30
C LEU A 181 7.53 -16.38 -0.04
N SER A 182 7.80 -15.22 -0.63
CA SER A 182 7.38 -14.94 -2.00
C SER A 182 8.34 -15.60 -2.98
N TYR A 183 7.82 -16.25 -3.98
CA TYR A 183 8.54 -16.84 -5.10
C TYR A 183 8.38 -15.99 -6.34
#